data_3bd91608553c8fdc6461da1ae3729c26
#
_entry.id   3bd91608553c8fdc6461da1ae3729c26
#
_cell.length_a   1.000
_cell.length_b   1.000
_cell.length_c   1.000
_cell.angle_alpha   90.00
_cell.angle_beta   90.00
_cell.angle_gamma   90.00
#
_symmetry.space_group_name_H-M   'P 1'
#
loop_
_entity.id
_entity.type
_entity.pdbx_description
1 polymer ?
#
loop_
_entity_poly.entity_id
_entity_poly.type
_entity_poly.pdbx_seq_one_letter_code
_entity_poly.pdbx_strand_id
1 'polypeptide(L)'
;VSTIILVASTLFIMWLGERITEKGIGNGISLLIMIGIIARLPFALSAEFASKAAESGNGGLILFIVEILALVAVILITILLVQGTRKVPVQYAKRIVGTKQYGGQRQYLPLKVNAAGVMPIIFAQAIMFLPLTIAGFAQSDAMGSFARVMTDNNGFWYNFIFAILIVLFTYFYTAITFNPSQIAEDMKRNGGFIPGIKPGKKTVEFIDGIISKITLPGSIFLAFVAIMPAFARLFGINSQFAQFFGGTSLLILVGVVLDTLQQIESHLLMRHYDGLTKSGRIKGRSPLPTM
;
A
#
# COMPACT_ATOMS: atom_id res chain seq x y z
N VAL A 1 28.55 -10.35 -19.49
CA VAL A 1 29.01 -9.14 -18.80
C VAL A 1 27.87 -8.34 -18.28
N SER A 2 26.83 -7.97 -19.08
CA SER A 2 25.69 -7.17 -18.65
C SER A 2 24.93 -7.79 -17.48
N THR A 3 24.70 -9.09 -17.48
CA THR A 3 24.01 -9.81 -16.40
C THR A 3 24.78 -9.71 -15.08
N ILE A 4 26.12 -9.86 -15.12
CA ILE A 4 26.97 -9.76 -13.92
C ILE A 4 26.90 -8.35 -13.32
N ILE A 5 26.94 -7.31 -14.17
CA ILE A 5 26.85 -5.91 -13.75
C ILE A 5 25.47 -5.65 -13.12
N LEU A 6 24.40 -6.13 -13.71
CA LEU A 6 23.03 -5.99 -13.15
C LEU A 6 22.89 -6.67 -11.79
N VAL A 7 23.41 -7.90 -11.64
CA VAL A 7 23.39 -8.61 -10.37
C VAL A 7 24.20 -7.87 -9.31
N ALA A 8 25.42 -7.41 -9.65
CA ALA A 8 26.24 -6.64 -8.72
C ALA A 8 25.56 -5.34 -8.29
N SER A 9 24.93 -4.62 -9.24
CA SER A 9 24.19 -3.39 -8.94
C SER A 9 22.99 -3.63 -8.03
N THR A 10 22.21 -4.69 -8.27
CA THR A 10 21.05 -5.02 -7.43
C THR A 10 21.47 -5.43 -6.03
N LEU A 11 22.55 -6.21 -5.87
CA LEU A 11 23.11 -6.58 -4.57
C LEU A 11 23.60 -5.34 -3.80
N PHE A 12 24.25 -4.40 -4.50
CA PHE A 12 24.68 -3.14 -3.88
C PHE A 12 23.52 -2.29 -3.39
N ILE A 13 22.45 -2.15 -4.20
CA ILE A 13 21.24 -1.41 -3.81
C ILE A 13 20.54 -2.09 -2.62
N MET A 14 20.47 -3.43 -2.62
CA MET A 14 19.89 -4.20 -1.52
C MET A 14 20.69 -3.99 -0.22
N TRP A 15 22.03 -4.09 -0.27
CA TRP A 15 22.88 -3.81 0.87
C TRP A 15 22.74 -2.37 1.39
N LEU A 16 22.62 -1.40 0.50
CA LEU A 16 22.37 -0.01 0.86
C LEU A 16 21.01 0.15 1.57
N GLY A 17 19.98 -0.50 1.05
CA GLY A 17 18.64 -0.53 1.65
C GLY A 17 18.64 -1.14 3.06
N GLU A 18 19.36 -2.25 3.25
CA GLU A 18 19.53 -2.87 4.58
C GLU A 18 20.23 -1.93 5.56
N ARG A 19 21.29 -1.24 5.12
CA ARG A 19 21.99 -0.24 5.94
C ARG A 19 21.12 0.94 6.35
N ILE A 20 20.25 1.39 5.46
CA ILE A 20 19.27 2.44 5.79
C ILE A 20 18.26 1.91 6.81
N THR A 21 17.79 0.68 6.68
CA THR A 21 16.86 0.05 7.63
C THR A 21 17.48 -0.13 9.02
N GLU A 22 18.74 -0.58 9.09
CA GLU A 22 19.44 -0.82 10.38
C GLU A 22 19.72 0.47 11.16
N LYS A 23 20.11 1.54 10.47
CA LYS A 23 20.57 2.79 11.10
C LYS A 23 19.58 3.94 11.00
N GLY A 24 18.55 3.80 10.18
CA GLY A 24 17.57 4.82 9.89
C GLY A 24 16.18 4.51 10.44
N ILE A 25 15.19 5.15 9.85
CA ILE A 25 13.76 4.98 10.16
C ILE A 25 13.09 4.44 8.91
N GLY A 26 12.30 3.38 9.05
CA GLY A 26 11.54 2.82 7.94
C GLY A 26 12.22 1.65 7.23
N ASN A 27 11.58 1.19 6.17
CA ASN A 27 12.14 0.18 5.28
C ASN A 27 13.02 0.87 4.23
N GLY A 28 14.33 0.68 4.31
CA GLY A 28 15.30 1.35 3.44
C GLY A 28 15.13 1.03 1.96
N ILE A 29 14.73 -0.20 1.62
CA ILE A 29 14.47 -0.61 0.22
C ILE A 29 13.28 0.17 -0.33
N SER A 30 12.20 0.27 0.43
CA SER A 30 11.00 1.04 0.06
C SER A 30 11.32 2.52 -0.14
N LEU A 31 12.16 3.10 0.74
CA LEU A 31 12.63 4.48 0.61
C LEU A 31 13.44 4.71 -0.67
N LEU A 32 14.34 3.78 -1.02
CA LEU A 32 15.12 3.88 -2.25
C LEU A 32 14.23 3.83 -3.51
N ILE A 33 13.23 2.95 -3.52
CA ILE A 33 12.24 2.89 -4.62
C ILE A 33 11.47 4.21 -4.70
N MET A 34 11.00 4.73 -3.56
CA MET A 34 10.27 5.99 -3.49
C MET A 34 11.10 7.16 -4.03
N ILE A 35 12.38 7.27 -3.64
CA ILE A 35 13.29 8.31 -4.13
C ILE A 35 13.46 8.20 -5.65
N GLY A 36 13.59 6.97 -6.18
CA GLY A 36 13.68 6.74 -7.62
C GLY A 36 12.43 7.19 -8.39
N ILE A 37 11.25 7.10 -7.78
CA ILE A 37 10.00 7.59 -8.35
C ILE A 37 9.96 9.12 -8.29
N ILE A 38 10.24 9.71 -7.11
CA ILE A 38 10.19 11.17 -6.90
C ILE A 38 11.21 11.89 -7.77
N ALA A 39 12.39 11.32 -8.00
CA ALA A 39 13.43 11.92 -8.83
C ALA A 39 12.98 12.20 -10.28
N ARG A 40 12.00 11.46 -10.78
CA ARG A 40 11.44 11.66 -12.12
C ARG A 40 10.35 12.73 -12.17
N LEU A 41 9.73 13.09 -11.04
CA LEU A 41 8.60 14.01 -10.98
C LEU A 41 8.94 15.43 -11.47
N PRO A 42 10.09 16.07 -11.10
CA PRO A 42 10.44 17.39 -11.60
C PRO A 42 10.57 17.45 -13.12
N PHE A 43 11.15 16.40 -13.72
CA PHE A 43 11.32 16.31 -15.17
C PHE A 43 9.97 16.12 -15.87
N ALA A 44 9.10 15.27 -15.33
CA ALA A 44 7.77 15.07 -15.87
C ALA A 44 6.90 16.34 -15.79
N LEU A 45 6.97 17.06 -14.65
CA LEU A 45 6.28 18.33 -14.44
C LEU A 45 6.78 19.44 -15.41
N SER A 46 8.10 19.55 -15.58
CA SER A 46 8.66 20.54 -16.50
C SER A 46 8.33 20.23 -17.95
N ALA A 47 8.30 18.97 -18.34
CA ALA A 47 7.90 18.55 -19.68
C ALA A 47 6.41 18.83 -19.96
N GLU A 48 5.52 18.58 -18.97
CA GLU A 48 4.09 18.89 -19.08
C GLU A 48 3.84 20.39 -19.17
N PHE A 49 4.50 21.16 -18.29
CA PHE A 49 4.41 22.62 -18.32
C PHE A 49 4.87 23.20 -19.66
N ALA A 50 6.00 22.73 -20.19
CA ALA A 50 6.50 23.19 -21.50
C ALA A 50 5.55 22.82 -22.64
N SER A 51 4.96 21.64 -22.62
CA SER A 51 3.96 21.20 -23.59
C SER A 51 2.73 22.11 -23.58
N LYS A 52 2.16 22.37 -22.39
CA LYS A 52 0.98 23.21 -22.23
C LYS A 52 1.25 24.71 -22.44
N ALA A 53 2.46 25.18 -22.12
CA ALA A 53 2.87 26.57 -22.41
C ALA A 53 3.03 26.80 -23.90
N ALA A 54 3.46 25.80 -24.67
CA ALA A 54 3.53 25.90 -26.13
C ALA A 54 2.14 25.97 -26.79
N GLU A 55 1.11 25.40 -26.15
CA GLU A 55 -0.31 25.49 -26.57
C GLU A 55 -1.03 26.78 -26.12
N SER A 56 -0.31 27.84 -25.81
CA SER A 56 -0.83 29.06 -25.13
C SER A 56 -1.96 29.80 -25.86
N GLY A 57 -2.39 29.38 -27.05
CA GLY A 57 -3.59 29.91 -27.73
C GLY A 57 -4.94 29.39 -27.21
N ASN A 58 -4.99 28.26 -26.53
CA ASN A 58 -6.21 27.54 -26.15
C ASN A 58 -6.37 27.27 -24.63
N GLY A 59 -5.78 28.09 -23.76
CA GLY A 59 -5.95 27.94 -22.32
C GLY A 59 -5.11 26.80 -21.71
N GLY A 60 -3.97 26.46 -22.31
CA GLY A 60 -3.09 25.34 -21.87
C GLY A 60 -2.63 25.45 -20.41
N LEU A 61 -2.40 26.70 -19.92
CA LEU A 61 -2.06 26.90 -18.49
C LEU A 61 -3.23 26.61 -17.55
N ILE A 62 -4.47 26.86 -17.98
CA ILE A 62 -5.66 26.47 -17.17
C ILE A 62 -5.78 24.96 -17.10
N LEU A 63 -5.58 24.26 -18.23
CA LEU A 63 -5.56 22.80 -18.26
C LEU A 63 -4.48 22.23 -17.34
N PHE A 64 -3.28 22.79 -17.33
CA PHE A 64 -2.20 22.37 -16.43
C PHE A 64 -2.57 22.51 -14.95
N ILE A 65 -3.26 23.59 -14.55
CA ILE A 65 -3.75 23.76 -13.17
C ILE A 65 -4.81 22.69 -12.85
N VAL A 66 -5.72 22.39 -13.77
CA VAL A 66 -6.74 21.36 -13.61
C VAL A 66 -6.08 19.98 -13.46
N GLU A 67 -5.04 19.69 -14.22
CA GLU A 67 -4.27 18.44 -14.13
C GLU A 67 -3.59 18.28 -12.77
N ILE A 68 -2.98 19.35 -12.23
CA ILE A 68 -2.40 19.33 -10.88
C ILE A 68 -3.48 19.10 -9.82
N LEU A 69 -4.63 19.76 -9.92
CA LEU A 69 -5.75 19.54 -9.00
C LEU A 69 -6.27 18.09 -9.08
N ALA A 70 -6.38 17.54 -10.28
CA ALA A 70 -6.76 16.15 -10.49
C ALA A 70 -5.72 15.19 -9.88
N LEU A 71 -4.41 15.45 -10.03
CA LEU A 71 -3.34 14.67 -9.40
C LEU A 71 -3.49 14.66 -7.87
N VAL A 72 -3.67 15.83 -7.27
CA VAL A 72 -3.88 15.95 -5.81
C VAL A 72 -5.12 15.17 -5.38
N ALA A 73 -6.22 15.27 -6.12
CA ALA A 73 -7.44 14.50 -5.82
C ALA A 73 -7.19 12.99 -5.86
N VAL A 74 -6.47 12.49 -6.86
CA VAL A 74 -6.12 11.06 -6.97
C VAL A 74 -5.21 10.62 -5.81
N ILE A 75 -4.25 11.46 -5.42
CA ILE A 75 -3.39 11.18 -4.24
C ILE A 75 -4.24 11.08 -2.98
N LEU A 76 -5.15 12.02 -2.73
CA LEU A 76 -6.05 12.00 -1.56
C LEU A 76 -6.92 10.74 -1.52
N ILE A 77 -7.50 10.36 -2.65
CA ILE A 77 -8.31 9.16 -2.79
C ILE A 77 -7.44 7.91 -2.49
N THR A 78 -6.20 7.87 -2.98
CA THR A 78 -5.28 6.76 -2.73
C THR A 78 -4.87 6.68 -1.25
N ILE A 79 -4.66 7.81 -0.58
CA ILE A 79 -4.39 7.85 0.86
C ILE A 79 -5.56 7.26 1.64
N LEU A 80 -6.80 7.64 1.32
CA LEU A 80 -8.01 7.09 1.94
C LEU A 80 -8.10 5.57 1.78
N LEU A 81 -7.73 5.04 0.62
CA LEU A 81 -7.68 3.60 0.38
C LEU A 81 -6.64 2.91 1.28
N VAL A 82 -5.41 3.42 1.28
CA VAL A 82 -4.29 2.80 2.01
C VAL A 82 -4.51 2.86 3.52
N GLN A 83 -5.10 3.95 4.04
CA GLN A 83 -5.45 4.11 5.45
C GLN A 83 -6.75 3.41 5.85
N GLY A 84 -7.55 2.99 4.87
CA GLY A 84 -8.84 2.34 5.10
C GLY A 84 -8.69 1.09 5.99
N THR A 85 -9.32 1.10 7.19
CA THR A 85 -9.31 -0.04 8.10
C THR A 85 -10.71 -0.35 8.61
N ARG A 86 -11.07 -1.63 8.65
CA ARG A 86 -12.27 -2.12 9.34
C ARG A 86 -11.90 -2.50 10.77
N LYS A 87 -12.46 -1.82 11.74
CA LYS A 87 -12.26 -2.09 13.17
C LYS A 87 -13.25 -3.15 13.64
N VAL A 88 -12.75 -4.33 14.04
CA VAL A 88 -13.55 -5.40 14.63
C VAL A 88 -13.44 -5.32 16.15
N PRO A 89 -14.55 -5.17 16.92
CA PRO A 89 -14.50 -5.10 18.37
C PRO A 89 -14.11 -6.46 18.95
N VAL A 90 -13.07 -6.46 19.79
CA VAL A 90 -12.59 -7.63 20.55
C VAL A 90 -12.67 -7.29 22.02
N GLN A 91 -13.22 -8.19 22.82
CA GLN A 91 -13.29 -8.05 24.26
C GLN A 91 -12.39 -9.07 24.93
N TYR A 92 -11.54 -8.62 25.82
CA TYR A 92 -10.69 -9.49 26.63
C TYR A 92 -11.37 -9.82 27.95
N ALA A 93 -11.20 -11.06 28.42
CA ALA A 93 -11.72 -11.50 29.70
C ALA A 93 -11.10 -10.67 30.85
N LYS A 94 -11.93 -10.33 31.84
CA LYS A 94 -11.45 -9.66 33.04
C LYS A 94 -10.65 -10.65 33.88
N ARG A 95 -9.44 -10.28 34.25
CA ARG A 95 -8.62 -11.01 35.22
C ARG A 95 -8.70 -10.28 36.57
N ILE A 96 -9.06 -11.02 37.62
CA ILE A 96 -9.04 -10.53 39.00
C ILE A 96 -7.76 -11.09 39.64
N VAL A 97 -6.85 -10.20 40.07
CA VAL A 97 -5.65 -10.56 40.81
C VAL A 97 -5.73 -9.85 42.16
N GLY A 98 -6.09 -10.60 43.19
CA GLY A 98 -6.39 -10.04 44.51
C GLY A 98 -7.63 -9.15 44.50
N THR A 99 -7.52 -7.93 45.03
CA THR A 99 -8.60 -6.91 45.07
C THR A 99 -8.65 -6.02 43.83
N LYS A 100 -7.70 -6.19 42.89
CA LYS A 100 -7.63 -5.34 41.67
C LYS A 100 -8.12 -6.09 40.45
N GLN A 101 -9.02 -5.43 39.71
CA GLN A 101 -9.60 -5.94 38.47
C GLN A 101 -8.75 -5.42 37.29
N TYR A 102 -8.12 -6.35 36.54
CA TYR A 102 -7.36 -6.06 35.34
C TYR A 102 -8.10 -6.59 34.11
N GLY A 103 -8.14 -5.82 33.01
CA GLY A 103 -8.74 -6.21 31.76
C GLY A 103 -10.19 -5.74 31.60
N GLY A 104 -10.88 -6.24 30.60
CA GLY A 104 -12.27 -5.86 30.28
C GLY A 104 -12.40 -4.63 29.37
N GLN A 105 -11.31 -4.05 28.92
CA GLN A 105 -11.33 -2.98 27.90
C GLN A 105 -11.68 -3.57 26.54
N ARG A 106 -12.56 -2.90 25.81
CA ARG A 106 -12.83 -3.19 24.41
C ARG A 106 -11.64 -2.72 23.58
N GLN A 107 -11.01 -3.63 22.91
CA GLN A 107 -9.99 -3.34 21.91
C GLN A 107 -10.56 -3.57 20.53
N TYR A 108 -9.96 -2.94 19.52
CA TYR A 108 -10.37 -3.10 18.15
C TYR A 108 -9.24 -3.76 17.36
N LEU A 109 -9.58 -4.83 16.65
CA LEU A 109 -8.68 -5.45 15.67
C LEU A 109 -8.80 -4.67 14.36
N PRO A 110 -7.79 -3.92 13.93
CA PRO A 110 -7.83 -3.19 12.66
C PRO A 110 -7.51 -4.15 11.51
N LEU A 111 -8.47 -4.37 10.61
CA LEU A 111 -8.28 -5.09 9.37
C LEU A 111 -8.12 -4.06 8.23
N LYS A 112 -6.96 -4.01 7.59
CA LYS A 112 -6.69 -3.09 6.48
C LYS A 112 -7.50 -3.49 5.25
N VAL A 113 -8.11 -2.52 4.57
CA VAL A 113 -8.85 -2.75 3.30
C VAL A 113 -7.89 -3.17 2.19
N ASN A 114 -6.75 -2.50 2.11
CA ASN A 114 -5.67 -2.90 1.22
C ASN A 114 -4.59 -3.67 2.00
N ALA A 115 -4.89 -4.89 2.37
CA ALA A 115 -4.00 -5.76 3.10
C ALA A 115 -2.89 -6.36 2.21
N ALA A 116 -3.19 -6.55 0.93
CA ALA A 116 -2.27 -7.07 -0.06
C ALA A 116 -1.19 -6.05 -0.51
N GLY A 117 -1.38 -4.76 -0.18
CA GLY A 117 -0.44 -3.69 -0.55
C GLY A 117 -0.36 -3.47 -2.06
N VAL A 118 0.85 -3.33 -2.56
CA VAL A 118 1.16 -3.08 -4.00
C VAL A 118 1.44 -4.37 -4.77
N MET A 119 1.68 -5.48 -4.07
CA MET A 119 2.09 -6.76 -4.67
C MET A 119 1.17 -7.27 -5.79
N PRO A 120 -0.17 -7.24 -5.66
CA PRO A 120 -1.07 -7.70 -6.71
C PRO A 120 -0.86 -6.99 -8.05
N ILE A 121 -0.56 -5.70 -8.03
CA ILE A 121 -0.35 -4.91 -9.25
C ILE A 121 0.98 -5.30 -9.92
N ILE A 122 2.03 -5.52 -9.12
CA ILE A 122 3.33 -5.95 -9.63
C ILE A 122 3.22 -7.30 -10.33
N PHE A 123 2.50 -8.27 -9.72
CA PHE A 123 2.26 -9.57 -10.33
C PHE A 123 1.40 -9.48 -11.59
N ALA A 124 0.35 -8.66 -11.58
CA ALA A 124 -0.48 -8.43 -12.75
C ALA A 124 0.35 -7.84 -13.91
N GLN A 125 1.22 -6.85 -13.65
CA GLN A 125 2.13 -6.30 -14.65
C GLN A 125 3.12 -7.35 -15.20
N ALA A 126 3.68 -8.19 -14.32
CA ALA A 126 4.59 -9.24 -14.74
C ALA A 126 3.92 -10.25 -15.66
N ILE A 127 2.67 -10.62 -15.38
CA ILE A 127 1.90 -11.55 -16.24
C ILE A 127 1.52 -10.88 -17.56
N MET A 128 1.17 -9.59 -17.55
CA MET A 128 0.87 -8.86 -18.80
C MET A 128 2.08 -8.77 -19.74
N PHE A 129 3.29 -8.95 -19.23
CA PHE A 129 4.50 -9.00 -20.05
C PHE A 129 4.69 -10.34 -20.76
N LEU A 130 4.13 -11.45 -20.25
CA LEU A 130 4.25 -12.78 -20.85
C LEU A 130 3.68 -12.90 -22.28
N PRO A 131 2.45 -12.45 -22.58
CA PRO A 131 1.91 -12.47 -23.92
C PRO A 131 2.78 -11.71 -24.93
N LEU A 132 3.38 -10.61 -24.51
CA LEU A 132 4.27 -9.79 -25.34
C LEU A 132 5.55 -10.56 -25.72
N THR A 133 6.16 -11.27 -24.78
CA THR A 133 7.37 -12.06 -25.03
C THR A 133 7.05 -13.26 -25.92
N ILE A 134 5.94 -13.97 -25.70
CA ILE A 134 5.51 -15.11 -26.51
C ILE A 134 5.21 -14.65 -27.94
N ALA A 135 4.54 -13.53 -28.12
CA ALA A 135 4.23 -12.99 -29.44
C ALA A 135 5.48 -12.57 -30.24
N GLY A 136 6.54 -12.14 -29.55
CA GLY A 136 7.82 -11.84 -30.16
C GLY A 136 8.54 -13.07 -30.76
N PHE A 137 8.23 -14.28 -30.30
CA PHE A 137 8.75 -15.54 -30.82
C PHE A 137 7.84 -16.19 -31.88
N ALA A 138 6.56 -15.83 -31.91
CA ALA A 138 5.58 -16.41 -32.82
C ALA A 138 5.49 -15.59 -34.11
N GLN A 139 5.88 -16.21 -35.25
CA GLN A 139 5.87 -15.58 -36.57
C GLN A 139 4.48 -15.66 -37.27
N SER A 140 3.37 -15.85 -36.53
CA SER A 140 2.03 -15.95 -37.13
C SER A 140 1.28 -14.62 -37.07
N ASP A 141 0.57 -14.26 -38.16
CA ASP A 141 -0.20 -13.01 -38.28
C ASP A 141 -1.30 -12.87 -37.22
N ALA A 142 -1.94 -13.97 -36.82
CA ALA A 142 -2.95 -13.97 -35.75
C ALA A 142 -2.35 -13.61 -34.38
N MET A 143 -1.16 -14.13 -34.09
CA MET A 143 -0.42 -13.82 -32.85
C MET A 143 0.10 -12.38 -32.85
N GLY A 144 0.46 -11.85 -34.02
CA GLY A 144 0.86 -10.45 -34.20
C GLY A 144 -0.30 -9.47 -33.90
N SER A 145 -1.52 -9.80 -34.29
CA SER A 145 -2.71 -8.99 -33.98
C SER A 145 -3.04 -9.01 -32.48
N PHE A 146 -2.97 -10.18 -31.85
CA PHE A 146 -3.14 -10.31 -30.39
C PHE A 146 -2.06 -9.54 -29.61
N ALA A 147 -0.80 -9.63 -30.05
CA ALA A 147 0.30 -8.90 -29.46
C ALA A 147 0.10 -7.38 -29.53
N ARG A 148 -0.37 -6.86 -30.65
CA ARG A 148 -0.67 -5.42 -30.81
C ARG A 148 -1.71 -4.95 -29.80
N VAL A 149 -2.79 -5.71 -29.60
CA VAL A 149 -3.84 -5.40 -28.63
C VAL A 149 -3.28 -5.44 -27.20
N MET A 150 -2.36 -6.34 -26.89
CA MET A 150 -1.74 -6.49 -25.56
C MET A 150 -0.56 -5.52 -25.33
N THR A 151 -0.01 -4.93 -26.37
CA THR A 151 1.09 -3.94 -26.28
C THR A 151 0.56 -2.52 -26.08
N ASP A 152 -0.68 -2.26 -26.53
CA ASP A 152 -1.26 -0.94 -26.41
C ASP A 152 -1.74 -0.66 -24.98
N ASN A 153 -0.88 -0.05 -24.18
CA ASN A 153 -1.16 0.34 -22.80
C ASN A 153 -2.36 1.31 -22.67
N ASN A 154 -2.80 1.92 -23.76
CA ASN A 154 -3.98 2.80 -23.78
C ASN A 154 -5.24 2.03 -24.26
N GLY A 155 -5.07 0.84 -24.80
CA GLY A 155 -6.14 0.02 -25.32
C GLY A 155 -7.13 -0.41 -24.22
N PHE A 156 -8.42 -0.41 -24.56
CA PHE A 156 -9.47 -0.86 -23.65
C PHE A 156 -9.24 -2.29 -23.17
N TRP A 157 -8.90 -3.22 -24.09
CA TRP A 157 -8.70 -4.63 -23.77
C TRP A 157 -7.51 -4.87 -22.85
N TYR A 158 -6.40 -4.14 -23.04
CA TYR A 158 -5.25 -4.19 -22.15
C TYR A 158 -5.64 -3.82 -20.72
N ASN A 159 -6.29 -2.66 -20.55
CA ASN A 159 -6.68 -2.16 -19.22
C ASN A 159 -7.76 -3.03 -18.58
N PHE A 160 -8.68 -3.60 -19.35
CA PHE A 160 -9.72 -4.51 -18.85
C PHE A 160 -9.12 -5.81 -18.30
N ILE A 161 -8.24 -6.46 -19.06
CA ILE A 161 -7.56 -7.69 -18.62
C ILE A 161 -6.67 -7.38 -17.42
N PHE A 162 -5.96 -6.26 -17.44
CA PHE A 162 -5.13 -5.82 -16.34
C PHE A 162 -5.93 -5.62 -15.05
N ALA A 163 -7.12 -5.01 -15.14
CA ALA A 163 -8.03 -4.85 -13.99
C ALA A 163 -8.47 -6.20 -13.42
N ILE A 164 -8.87 -7.14 -14.27
CA ILE A 164 -9.29 -8.49 -13.85
C ILE A 164 -8.13 -9.21 -13.15
N LEU A 165 -6.94 -9.15 -13.70
CA LEU A 165 -5.74 -9.73 -13.09
C LEU A 165 -5.44 -9.12 -11.72
N ILE A 166 -5.54 -7.80 -11.57
CA ILE A 166 -5.35 -7.14 -10.28
C ILE A 166 -6.36 -7.65 -9.25
N VAL A 167 -7.63 -7.73 -9.60
CA VAL A 167 -8.67 -8.24 -8.70
C VAL A 167 -8.36 -9.69 -8.29
N LEU A 168 -8.04 -10.55 -9.26
CA LEU A 168 -7.71 -11.96 -9.01
C LEU A 168 -6.48 -12.09 -8.09
N PHE A 169 -5.40 -11.37 -8.39
CA PHE A 169 -4.20 -11.39 -7.57
C PHE A 169 -4.40 -10.78 -6.18
N THR A 170 -5.28 -9.78 -6.05
CA THR A 170 -5.60 -9.21 -4.74
C THR A 170 -6.27 -10.26 -3.85
N TYR A 171 -7.22 -11.03 -4.37
CA TYR A 171 -7.83 -12.14 -3.63
C TYR A 171 -6.82 -13.22 -3.29
N PHE A 172 -6.02 -13.64 -4.27
CA PHE A 172 -5.00 -14.67 -4.08
C PHE A 172 -3.98 -14.25 -3.01
N TYR A 173 -3.45 -13.04 -3.09
CA TYR A 173 -2.45 -12.54 -2.16
C TYR A 173 -3.03 -12.31 -0.77
N THR A 174 -4.26 -11.82 -0.67
CA THR A 174 -4.95 -11.66 0.61
C THR A 174 -5.16 -13.02 1.30
N ALA A 175 -5.53 -14.05 0.55
CA ALA A 175 -5.72 -15.40 1.09
C ALA A 175 -4.40 -16.02 1.63
N ILE A 176 -3.26 -15.70 1.01
CA ILE A 176 -1.94 -16.16 1.49
C ILE A 176 -1.47 -15.37 2.72
N THR A 177 -1.66 -14.05 2.70
CA THR A 177 -1.13 -13.16 3.74
C THR A 177 -1.93 -13.26 5.04
N PHE A 178 -3.24 -13.43 4.95
CA PHE A 178 -4.10 -13.54 6.10
C PHE A 178 -4.46 -14.99 6.39
N ASN A 179 -4.11 -15.45 7.59
CA ASN A 179 -4.54 -16.74 8.11
C ASN A 179 -5.59 -16.52 9.22
N PRO A 180 -6.90 -16.58 8.90
CA PRO A 180 -7.95 -16.37 9.89
C PRO A 180 -7.90 -17.36 11.06
N SER A 181 -7.41 -18.57 10.83
CA SER A 181 -7.28 -19.60 11.86
C SER A 181 -6.26 -19.20 12.91
N GLN A 182 -5.10 -18.72 12.48
CA GLN A 182 -4.04 -18.26 13.38
C GLN A 182 -4.49 -17.06 14.21
N ILE A 183 -5.14 -16.07 13.57
CA ILE A 183 -5.69 -14.88 14.26
C ILE A 183 -6.70 -15.30 15.34
N ALA A 184 -7.60 -16.24 15.03
CA ALA A 184 -8.61 -16.73 15.97
C ALA A 184 -7.99 -17.53 17.14
N GLU A 185 -6.93 -18.31 16.88
CA GLU A 185 -6.19 -19.01 17.93
C GLU A 185 -5.42 -18.06 18.85
N ASP A 186 -4.74 -17.06 18.30
CA ASP A 186 -4.02 -16.06 19.07
C ASP A 186 -4.96 -15.25 19.95
N MET A 187 -6.13 -14.88 19.40
CA MET A 187 -7.20 -14.26 20.20
C MET A 187 -7.65 -15.16 21.35
N LYS A 188 -7.88 -16.45 21.07
CA LYS A 188 -8.31 -17.43 22.11
C LYS A 188 -7.24 -17.59 23.19
N ARG A 189 -5.96 -17.72 22.81
CA ARG A 189 -4.82 -17.84 23.75
C ARG A 189 -4.70 -16.62 24.66
N ASN A 190 -4.95 -15.44 24.13
CA ASN A 190 -4.91 -14.19 24.90
C ASN A 190 -6.21 -13.90 25.68
N GLY A 191 -7.19 -14.82 25.68
CA GLY A 191 -8.46 -14.63 26.36
C GLY A 191 -9.38 -13.61 25.71
N GLY A 192 -9.14 -13.29 24.43
CA GLY A 192 -9.97 -12.39 23.63
C GLY A 192 -11.12 -13.14 22.94
N PHE A 193 -12.26 -12.49 22.84
CA PHE A 193 -13.40 -12.99 22.08
C PHE A 193 -14.15 -11.86 21.40
N ILE A 194 -14.86 -12.17 20.32
CA ILE A 194 -15.71 -11.21 19.63
C ILE A 194 -17.12 -11.30 20.27
N PRO A 195 -17.69 -10.18 20.73
CA PRO A 195 -19.03 -10.18 21.33
C PRO A 195 -20.07 -10.80 20.38
N GLY A 196 -20.83 -11.77 20.88
CA GLY A 196 -21.86 -12.47 20.10
C GLY A 196 -21.37 -13.67 19.28
N ILE A 197 -20.07 -13.98 19.25
CA ILE A 197 -19.51 -15.09 18.48
C ILE A 197 -18.77 -16.06 19.39
N LYS A 198 -19.06 -17.36 19.23
CA LYS A 198 -18.39 -18.40 20.01
C LYS A 198 -16.92 -18.51 19.60
N PRO A 199 -15.96 -18.51 20.57
CA PRO A 199 -14.54 -18.68 20.26
C PRO A 199 -14.27 -20.02 19.55
N GLY A 200 -13.35 -20.02 18.57
CA GLY A 200 -12.99 -21.18 17.78
C GLY A 200 -13.44 -21.07 16.32
N LYS A 201 -13.96 -22.15 15.73
CA LYS A 201 -14.31 -22.21 14.29
C LYS A 201 -15.24 -21.08 13.82
N LYS A 202 -16.23 -20.71 14.63
CA LYS A 202 -17.15 -19.59 14.28
C LYS A 202 -16.45 -18.23 14.21
N THR A 203 -15.42 -18.04 15.02
CA THR A 203 -14.59 -16.82 14.95
C THR A 203 -13.77 -16.80 13.67
N VAL A 204 -13.23 -17.96 13.24
CA VAL A 204 -12.50 -18.10 11.95
C VAL A 204 -13.43 -17.75 10.79
N GLU A 205 -14.61 -18.36 10.71
CA GLU A 205 -15.60 -18.11 9.65
C GLU A 205 -16.03 -16.63 9.60
N PHE A 206 -16.19 -16.01 10.76
CA PHE A 206 -16.55 -14.60 10.83
C PHE A 206 -15.43 -13.68 10.33
N ILE A 207 -14.18 -13.92 10.74
CA ILE A 207 -13.02 -13.14 10.30
C ILE A 207 -12.81 -13.32 8.79
N ASP A 208 -12.89 -14.56 8.30
CA ASP A 208 -12.76 -14.88 6.88
C ASP A 208 -13.86 -14.18 6.05
N GLY A 209 -15.10 -14.22 6.52
CA GLY A 209 -16.22 -13.51 5.89
C GLY A 209 -16.06 -12.00 5.87
N ILE A 210 -15.42 -11.40 6.88
CA ILE A 210 -15.09 -9.97 6.87
C ILE A 210 -13.98 -9.68 5.87
N ILE A 211 -12.89 -10.46 5.89
CA ILE A 211 -11.76 -10.28 4.98
C ILE A 211 -12.23 -10.37 3.52
N SER A 212 -13.00 -11.39 3.16
CA SER A 212 -13.54 -11.55 1.81
C SER A 212 -14.39 -10.35 1.37
N LYS A 213 -15.24 -9.83 2.27
CA LYS A 213 -16.11 -8.68 1.98
C LYS A 213 -15.34 -7.36 1.85
N ILE A 214 -14.23 -7.21 2.56
CA ILE A 214 -13.40 -6.00 2.50
C ILE A 214 -12.48 -6.05 1.29
N THR A 215 -12.00 -7.23 0.92
CA THR A 215 -11.10 -7.42 -0.22
C THR A 215 -11.75 -7.03 -1.54
N LEU A 216 -13.07 -7.27 -1.71
CA LEU A 216 -13.77 -6.94 -2.95
C LEU A 216 -13.70 -5.43 -3.27
N PRO A 217 -14.23 -4.53 -2.44
CA PRO A 217 -14.12 -3.10 -2.71
C PRO A 217 -12.67 -2.61 -2.78
N GLY A 218 -11.78 -3.19 -1.96
CA GLY A 218 -10.35 -2.88 -2.00
C GLY A 218 -9.71 -3.24 -3.33
N SER A 219 -10.00 -4.41 -3.89
CA SER A 219 -9.46 -4.86 -5.18
C SER A 219 -9.98 -4.05 -6.37
N ILE A 220 -11.28 -3.72 -6.39
CA ILE A 220 -11.87 -2.87 -7.43
C ILE A 220 -11.22 -1.49 -7.41
N PHE A 221 -11.04 -0.94 -6.22
CA PHE A 221 -10.42 0.37 -6.08
C PHE A 221 -8.94 0.36 -6.47
N LEU A 222 -8.20 -0.69 -6.12
CA LEU A 222 -6.82 -0.92 -6.57
C LEU A 222 -6.74 -0.98 -8.09
N ALA A 223 -7.64 -1.74 -8.73
CA ALA A 223 -7.72 -1.82 -10.19
C ALA A 223 -8.01 -0.45 -10.81
N PHE A 224 -8.93 0.32 -10.23
CA PHE A 224 -9.25 1.68 -10.69
C PHE A 224 -8.01 2.60 -10.62
N VAL A 225 -7.30 2.65 -9.49
CA VAL A 225 -6.08 3.46 -9.35
C VAL A 225 -4.99 3.00 -10.31
N ALA A 226 -4.88 1.68 -10.55
CA ALA A 226 -3.89 1.14 -11.48
C ALA A 226 -4.13 1.54 -12.94
N ILE A 227 -5.39 1.75 -13.35
CA ILE A 227 -5.77 2.13 -14.72
C ILE A 227 -5.78 3.66 -14.91
N MET A 228 -5.79 4.45 -13.85
CA MET A 228 -5.83 5.93 -13.93
C MET A 228 -4.80 6.55 -14.88
N PRO A 229 -3.55 6.04 -15.01
CA PRO A 229 -2.60 6.56 -16.00
C PRO A 229 -3.08 6.44 -17.46
N ALA A 230 -3.86 5.41 -17.78
CA ALA A 230 -4.43 5.25 -19.12
C ALA A 230 -5.51 6.32 -19.37
N PHE A 231 -6.38 6.56 -18.39
CA PHE A 231 -7.35 7.66 -18.48
C PHE A 231 -6.67 9.02 -18.59
N ALA A 232 -5.62 9.29 -17.80
CA ALA A 232 -4.88 10.54 -17.85
C ALA A 232 -4.32 10.81 -19.27
N ARG A 233 -3.81 9.77 -19.93
CA ARG A 233 -3.33 9.88 -21.33
C ARG A 233 -4.44 10.17 -22.33
N LEU A 234 -5.66 9.65 -22.14
CA LEU A 234 -6.82 9.96 -22.98
C LEU A 234 -7.22 11.44 -22.91
N PHE A 235 -6.96 12.09 -21.77
CA PHE A 235 -7.16 13.54 -21.59
C PHE A 235 -6.02 14.41 -22.14
N GLY A 236 -5.05 13.80 -22.83
CA GLY A 236 -3.95 14.53 -23.47
C GLY A 236 -2.80 14.91 -22.53
N ILE A 237 -2.69 14.23 -21.37
CA ILE A 237 -1.57 14.39 -20.46
C ILE A 237 -0.35 13.62 -20.99
N ASN A 238 0.83 14.22 -20.92
CA ASN A 238 2.06 13.59 -21.35
C ASN A 238 2.28 12.23 -20.65
N SER A 239 2.76 11.23 -21.39
CA SER A 239 2.92 9.87 -20.88
C SER A 239 3.81 9.77 -19.65
N GLN A 240 4.82 10.63 -19.51
CA GLN A 240 5.71 10.68 -18.34
C GLN A 240 4.97 11.20 -17.11
N PHE A 241 4.17 12.25 -17.26
CA PHE A 241 3.40 12.83 -16.16
C PHE A 241 2.18 11.97 -15.81
N ALA A 242 1.55 11.34 -16.80
CA ALA A 242 0.42 10.42 -16.60
C ALA A 242 0.75 9.25 -15.66
N GLN A 243 2.01 8.77 -15.62
CA GLN A 243 2.44 7.69 -14.72
C GLN A 243 2.31 8.05 -13.24
N PHE A 244 2.27 9.35 -12.89
CA PHE A 244 2.08 9.80 -11.51
C PHE A 244 0.61 9.85 -11.08
N PHE A 245 -0.34 9.75 -12.03
CA PHE A 245 -1.77 9.70 -11.73
C PHE A 245 -2.24 8.36 -11.19
N GLY A 246 -1.40 7.35 -11.15
CA GLY A 246 -1.82 6.03 -10.66
C GLY A 246 -0.75 4.96 -10.85
N GLY A 247 -1.23 3.72 -10.96
CA GLY A 247 -0.37 2.57 -11.14
C GLY A 247 0.46 2.24 -9.88
N THR A 248 1.52 1.48 -10.09
CA THR A 248 2.43 1.05 -9.01
C THR A 248 3.18 2.23 -8.38
N SER A 249 3.58 3.22 -9.16
CA SER A 249 4.38 4.36 -8.69
C SER A 249 3.66 5.19 -7.63
N LEU A 250 2.40 5.57 -7.87
CA LEU A 250 1.63 6.33 -6.92
C LEU A 250 1.33 5.54 -5.64
N LEU A 251 0.97 4.26 -5.76
CA LEU A 251 0.67 3.41 -4.61
C LEU A 251 1.90 3.15 -3.75
N ILE A 252 3.07 2.93 -4.37
CA ILE A 252 4.34 2.78 -3.63
C ILE A 252 4.69 4.09 -2.92
N LEU A 253 4.58 5.22 -3.61
CA LEU A 253 4.89 6.53 -3.04
C LEU A 253 4.01 6.80 -1.82
N VAL A 254 2.69 6.67 -1.94
CA VAL A 254 1.75 6.91 -0.83
C VAL A 254 1.95 5.90 0.29
N GLY A 255 2.11 4.61 -0.03
CA GLY A 255 2.32 3.55 0.97
C GLY A 255 3.59 3.78 1.79
N VAL A 256 4.71 4.06 1.13
CA VAL A 256 6.00 4.28 1.81
C VAL A 256 5.99 5.55 2.64
N VAL A 257 5.40 6.64 2.14
CA VAL A 257 5.29 7.90 2.91
C VAL A 257 4.45 7.69 4.17
N LEU A 258 3.32 6.99 4.07
CA LEU A 258 2.47 6.72 5.23
C LEU A 258 3.15 5.81 6.25
N ASP A 259 3.83 4.74 5.79
CA ASP A 259 4.55 3.83 6.68
C ASP A 259 5.72 4.54 7.39
N THR A 260 6.46 5.40 6.67
CA THR A 260 7.55 6.18 7.28
C THR A 260 7.03 7.21 8.28
N LEU A 261 5.92 7.89 7.98
CA LEU A 261 5.29 8.82 8.92
C LEU A 261 4.87 8.12 10.21
N GLN A 262 4.21 6.96 10.13
CA GLN A 262 3.82 6.18 11.30
C GLN A 262 5.03 5.75 12.14
N GLN A 263 6.13 5.39 11.51
CA GLN A 263 7.36 5.03 12.22
C GLN A 263 8.02 6.24 12.86
N ILE A 264 8.04 7.40 12.21
CA ILE A 264 8.54 8.66 12.78
C ILE A 264 7.69 9.04 14.00
N GLU A 265 6.35 8.99 13.89
CA GLU A 265 5.45 9.28 15.02
C GLU A 265 5.71 8.35 16.21
N SER A 266 5.84 7.04 15.96
CA SER A 266 6.13 6.07 17.02
C SER A 266 7.49 6.31 17.69
N HIS A 267 8.50 6.67 16.90
CA HIS A 267 9.85 6.97 17.41
C HIS A 267 9.89 8.28 18.23
N LEU A 268 9.16 9.30 17.78
CA LEU A 268 9.01 10.57 18.53
C LEU A 268 8.29 10.35 19.86
N LEU A 269 7.22 9.54 19.87
CA LEU A 269 6.51 9.18 21.09
C LEU A 269 7.43 8.47 22.09
N MET A 270 8.22 7.49 21.66
CA MET A 270 9.18 6.79 22.51
C MET A 270 10.21 7.77 23.12
N ARG A 271 10.77 8.68 22.32
CA ARG A 271 11.70 9.70 22.80
C ARG A 271 11.06 10.67 23.82
N HIS A 272 9.80 11.01 23.61
CA HIS A 272 9.08 11.87 24.55
C HIS A 272 8.92 11.19 25.92
N TYR A 273 8.62 9.89 25.94
CA TYR A 273 8.54 9.11 27.19
C TYR A 273 9.90 8.95 27.87
N ASP A 274 10.99 8.75 27.13
CA ASP A 274 12.35 8.69 27.69
C ASP A 274 12.77 10.05 28.33
N GLY A 275 12.33 11.17 27.75
CA GLY A 275 12.53 12.51 28.33
C GLY A 275 11.82 12.67 29.67
N LEU A 276 10.60 12.16 29.81
CA LEU A 276 9.85 12.20 31.06
C LEU A 276 10.44 11.30 32.15
N THR A 277 11.01 10.14 31.78
CA THR A 277 11.68 9.25 32.73
C THR A 277 13.05 9.79 33.21
N LYS A 278 13.80 10.48 32.34
CA LYS A 278 15.09 11.09 32.67
C LYS A 278 14.97 12.39 33.50
N SER A 279 13.91 13.17 33.31
CA SER A 279 13.61 14.38 34.05
C SER A 279 12.64 14.15 35.23
N GLY A 280 12.05 12.98 35.32
CA GLY A 280 10.91 12.69 36.20
C GLY A 280 11.31 12.18 37.57
N ARG A 281 11.29 13.06 38.52
CA ARG A 281 10.83 12.73 39.86
C ARG A 281 9.37 12.28 39.79
N ILE A 282 9.13 11.00 39.44
CA ILE A 282 7.90 10.35 39.84
C ILE A 282 8.02 10.21 41.36
N LYS A 283 7.48 11.16 42.13
CA LYS A 283 7.30 11.03 43.57
C LYS A 283 6.42 9.82 43.81
N GLY A 284 7.06 8.68 44.06
CA GLY A 284 6.37 7.51 44.58
C GLY A 284 5.69 7.95 45.89
N ARG A 285 4.44 7.50 46.05
CA ARG A 285 3.65 7.69 47.26
C ARG A 285 4.51 7.23 48.44
N SER A 286 4.88 8.17 49.31
CA SER A 286 5.64 7.90 50.56
C SER A 286 4.98 6.73 51.31
N PRO A 287 5.71 5.74 51.83
CA PRO A 287 5.16 4.74 52.70
C PRO A 287 4.57 5.43 53.95
N LEU A 288 3.32 5.05 54.25
CA LEU A 288 2.68 5.50 55.49
C LEU A 288 3.56 5.12 56.69
N PRO A 289 3.76 6.02 57.68
CA PRO A 289 4.47 5.67 58.88
C PRO A 289 3.68 4.56 59.59
N THR A 290 4.34 3.45 59.84
CA THR A 290 3.87 2.42 60.74
C THR A 290 3.92 2.98 62.17
N MET A 291 2.73 3.17 62.79
CA MET A 291 2.58 3.21 64.24
C MET A 291 2.47 1.80 64.78
#